data_57d0c3f33ecb62faa4b4c552a7d32f9a
#
_entry.id   57d0c3f33ecb62faa4b4c552a7d32f9a
#
_cell.length_a   1.000
_cell.length_b   1.000
_cell.length_c   1.000
_cell.angle_alpha   90.00
_cell.angle_beta   90.00
_cell.angle_gamma   90.00
#
_symmetry.space_group_name_H-M   'P 1'
#
loop_
_entity.id
_entity.type
_entity.pdbx_description
1 polymer ?
#
loop_
_entity_poly.entity_id
_entity_poly.type
_entity_poly.pdbx_seq_one_letter_code
_entity_poly.pdbx_strand_id
1 'polypeptide(L)'
;MEPSLKFVEKPYPPSHLGNLLAKFRAKGFVVLPNVFERESVDDFRQEVEAAAVKNQGGRLELPDDRPELVYPLRAPRIRAPLSGALSPSQMAPKVSVFETAWLISQSGEMAGGWHKDRQHEGMPGREYHYPLGVHLGIYYRDMEDIEDGPTAVVPRSHQDQSLNPYNGSAQELFLSSKEDVVMWDQRLWHQANSRQKEGWRIFTIYGFYAVQAFQGYPMHQMPRALAQAWIESKGTADEVFYGGTFSLDSVRRSLKEIRKTGA
;
A
#
# COMPACT_ATOMS: atom_id res chain seq x y z
N MET A 1 -0.40 -23.54 -4.08
CA MET A 1 -0.76 -23.09 -5.45
C MET A 1 -0.12 -21.73 -5.62
N GLU A 2 0.61 -21.50 -6.70
CA GLU A 2 1.14 -20.15 -6.95
C GLU A 2 -0.04 -19.21 -7.21
N PRO A 3 0.01 -17.95 -6.71
CA PRO A 3 -1.05 -16.99 -6.95
C PRO A 3 -1.20 -16.71 -8.46
N SER A 4 -2.44 -16.46 -8.88
CA SER A 4 -2.74 -16.14 -10.29
C SER A 4 -2.13 -14.81 -10.73
N LEU A 5 -1.92 -13.87 -9.80
CA LEU A 5 -1.35 -12.56 -10.07
C LEU A 5 0.13 -12.64 -10.46
N LYS A 6 0.46 -12.21 -11.67
CA LYS A 6 1.83 -12.12 -12.17
C LYS A 6 2.27 -10.67 -12.22
N PHE A 7 3.54 -10.43 -11.92
CA PHE A 7 4.13 -9.09 -12.01
C PHE A 7 5.18 -9.02 -13.11
N VAL A 8 5.38 -7.82 -13.62
CA VAL A 8 6.40 -7.56 -14.63
C VAL A 8 7.78 -7.62 -13.98
N GLU A 9 8.57 -8.62 -14.35
CA GLU A 9 9.89 -8.90 -13.76
C GLU A 9 10.92 -7.80 -14.03
N LYS A 10 10.76 -7.06 -15.12
CA LYS A 10 11.71 -6.00 -15.50
C LYS A 10 11.44 -4.73 -14.69
N PRO A 11 12.40 -4.22 -13.92
CA PRO A 11 12.25 -2.95 -13.21
C PRO A 11 12.09 -1.77 -14.18
N TYR A 12 11.64 -0.63 -13.67
CA TYR A 12 11.64 0.61 -14.47
C TYR A 12 13.06 1.02 -14.88
N PRO A 13 13.24 1.54 -16.10
CA PRO A 13 14.48 2.19 -16.47
C PRO A 13 14.83 3.34 -15.50
N PRO A 14 16.11 3.62 -15.21
CA PRO A 14 16.49 4.64 -14.24
C PRO A 14 15.87 6.02 -14.48
N SER A 15 15.80 6.46 -15.74
CA SER A 15 15.17 7.74 -16.11
C SER A 15 13.67 7.76 -15.81
N HIS A 16 12.97 6.66 -16.08
CA HIS A 16 11.55 6.53 -15.79
C HIS A 16 11.29 6.51 -14.27
N LEU A 17 12.07 5.74 -13.53
CA LEU A 17 12.01 5.72 -12.05
C LEU A 17 12.28 7.12 -11.48
N GLY A 18 13.27 7.83 -11.99
CA GLY A 18 13.56 9.22 -11.59
C GLY A 18 12.37 10.15 -11.78
N ASN A 19 11.66 10.04 -12.91
CA ASN A 19 10.46 10.83 -13.20
C ASN A 19 9.29 10.48 -12.27
N LEU A 20 9.08 9.20 -11.96
CA LEU A 20 8.05 8.76 -11.01
C LEU A 20 8.32 9.32 -9.61
N LEU A 21 9.55 9.23 -9.13
CA LEU A 21 9.94 9.77 -7.82
C LEU A 21 9.86 11.31 -7.79
N ALA A 22 10.17 12.01 -8.86
CA ALA A 22 9.99 13.46 -8.95
C ALA A 22 8.50 13.85 -8.85
N LYS A 23 7.60 13.14 -9.54
CA LYS A 23 6.14 13.34 -9.44
C LYS A 23 5.66 13.07 -8.02
N PHE A 24 6.09 11.96 -7.40
CA PHE A 24 5.76 11.62 -6.02
C PHE A 24 6.15 12.74 -5.05
N ARG A 25 7.38 13.23 -5.13
CA ARG A 25 7.86 14.33 -4.27
C ARG A 25 7.07 15.61 -4.48
N ALA A 26 6.74 15.93 -5.72
CA ALA A 26 6.02 17.17 -6.06
C ALA A 26 4.55 17.14 -5.61
N LYS A 27 3.85 16.01 -5.80
CA LYS A 27 2.40 15.89 -5.55
C LYS A 27 2.04 15.18 -4.26
N GLY A 28 2.93 14.36 -3.70
CA GLY A 28 2.68 13.46 -2.57
C GLY A 28 2.12 12.10 -3.00
N PHE A 29 1.91 11.87 -4.30
CA PHE A 29 1.49 10.59 -4.85
C PHE A 29 1.97 10.39 -6.27
N VAL A 30 1.94 9.14 -6.71
CA VAL A 30 2.22 8.75 -8.09
C VAL A 30 1.54 7.43 -8.42
N VAL A 31 1.13 7.26 -9.68
CA VAL A 31 0.73 5.96 -10.22
C VAL A 31 1.98 5.29 -10.80
N LEU A 32 2.25 4.08 -10.35
CA LEU A 32 3.32 3.20 -10.84
C LEU A 32 2.71 2.34 -11.96
N PRO A 33 3.03 2.59 -13.24
CA PRO A 33 2.32 1.97 -14.34
C PRO A 33 2.81 0.54 -14.62
N ASN A 34 1.89 -0.33 -15.04
CA ASN A 34 2.19 -1.69 -15.51
C ASN A 34 3.03 -2.50 -14.52
N VAL A 35 2.64 -2.54 -13.26
CA VAL A 35 3.33 -3.34 -12.24
C VAL A 35 3.02 -4.82 -12.44
N PHE A 36 1.79 -5.13 -12.81
CA PHE A 36 1.31 -6.49 -13.04
C PHE A 36 1.08 -6.77 -14.52
N GLU A 37 1.02 -8.06 -14.88
CA GLU A 37 0.55 -8.50 -16.18
C GLU A 37 -0.97 -8.37 -16.21
N ARG A 38 -1.50 -7.53 -17.11
CA ARG A 38 -2.93 -7.13 -17.16
C ARG A 38 -3.91 -8.30 -17.13
N GLU A 39 -3.59 -9.39 -17.85
CA GLU A 39 -4.44 -10.60 -17.94
C GLU A 39 -4.52 -11.34 -16.60
N SER A 40 -3.41 -11.39 -15.84
CA SER A 40 -3.37 -12.08 -14.56
C SER A 40 -4.16 -11.35 -13.46
N VAL A 41 -4.41 -10.06 -13.62
CA VAL A 41 -5.18 -9.27 -12.65
C VAL A 41 -6.65 -9.68 -12.62
N ASP A 42 -7.24 -10.04 -13.77
CA ASP A 42 -8.65 -10.43 -13.82
C ASP A 42 -8.91 -11.75 -13.06
N ASP A 43 -8.02 -12.72 -13.22
CA ASP A 43 -8.11 -14.01 -12.51
C ASP A 43 -7.97 -13.79 -10.99
N PHE A 44 -6.97 -13.02 -10.59
CA PHE A 44 -6.75 -12.69 -9.18
C PHE A 44 -7.92 -11.90 -8.57
N ARG A 45 -8.49 -10.95 -9.32
CA ARG A 45 -9.66 -10.19 -8.89
C ARG A 45 -10.86 -11.09 -8.61
N GLN A 46 -11.13 -12.09 -9.47
CA GLN A 46 -12.22 -13.04 -9.25
C GLN A 46 -12.04 -13.82 -7.95
N GLU A 47 -10.83 -14.25 -7.62
CA GLU A 47 -10.52 -14.90 -6.34
C GLU A 47 -10.81 -13.98 -5.15
N VAL A 48 -10.41 -12.70 -5.25
CA VAL A 48 -10.66 -11.71 -4.20
C VAL A 48 -12.15 -11.38 -4.07
N GLU A 49 -12.87 -11.23 -5.18
CA GLU A 49 -14.32 -11.00 -5.18
C GLU A 49 -15.08 -12.17 -4.55
N ALA A 50 -14.72 -13.41 -4.85
CA ALA A 50 -15.32 -14.58 -4.22
C ALA A 50 -15.11 -14.59 -2.69
N ALA A 51 -13.93 -14.16 -2.23
CA ALA A 51 -13.68 -14.00 -0.80
C ALA A 51 -14.49 -12.85 -0.18
N ALA A 52 -14.66 -11.73 -0.90
CA ALA A 52 -15.45 -10.59 -0.46
C ALA A 52 -16.93 -10.93 -0.29
N VAL A 53 -17.53 -11.62 -1.26
CA VAL A 53 -18.92 -12.08 -1.20
C VAL A 53 -19.16 -12.96 0.03
N LYS A 54 -18.23 -13.86 0.34
CA LYS A 54 -18.31 -14.75 1.50
C LYS A 54 -18.31 -13.97 2.84
N ASN A 55 -17.68 -12.82 2.88
CA ASN A 55 -17.52 -12.00 4.10
C ASN A 55 -18.42 -10.76 4.16
N GLN A 56 -19.37 -10.60 3.23
CA GLN A 56 -20.36 -9.52 3.17
C GLN A 56 -19.79 -8.08 3.08
N GLY A 57 -18.57 -7.93 2.57
CA GLY A 57 -17.93 -6.62 2.48
C GLY A 57 -17.33 -6.11 3.80
N GLY A 58 -16.77 -4.92 3.76
CA GLY A 58 -16.14 -4.26 4.87
C GLY A 58 -14.61 -4.31 4.86
N ARG A 59 -13.98 -3.82 5.93
CA ARG A 59 -12.54 -3.94 6.11
C ARG A 59 -12.22 -5.37 6.50
N LEU A 60 -11.81 -6.15 5.52
CA LEU A 60 -11.26 -7.46 5.78
C LEU A 60 -9.76 -7.31 6.06
N GLU A 61 -9.36 -7.58 7.27
CA GLU A 61 -8.01 -8.07 7.50
C GLU A 61 -7.96 -9.42 6.79
N LEU A 62 -7.03 -9.56 5.87
CA LEU A 62 -6.97 -10.78 5.08
C LEU A 62 -6.78 -11.98 6.00
N PRO A 63 -7.41 -13.13 5.67
CA PRO A 63 -7.13 -14.36 6.38
C PRO A 63 -5.62 -14.55 6.44
N ASP A 64 -5.11 -14.77 7.63
CA ASP A 64 -3.69 -14.85 7.98
C ASP A 64 -2.88 -15.87 7.15
N ASP A 65 -3.56 -16.70 6.36
CA ASP A 65 -3.02 -17.86 5.65
C ASP A 65 -2.92 -17.67 4.11
N ARG A 66 -3.18 -16.45 3.59
CA ARG A 66 -3.12 -16.20 2.13
C ARG A 66 -1.79 -15.61 1.70
N PRO A 67 -0.90 -16.40 1.08
CA PRO A 67 0.38 -15.91 0.54
C PRO A 67 0.19 -14.87 -0.58
N GLU A 68 -0.97 -14.85 -1.25
CA GLU A 68 -1.31 -13.90 -2.31
C GLU A 68 -1.18 -12.44 -1.88
N LEU A 69 -1.36 -12.17 -0.57
CA LEU A 69 -1.18 -10.85 -0.01
C LEU A 69 0.23 -10.31 -0.05
N VAL A 70 1.19 -11.18 0.11
CA VAL A 70 2.59 -10.78 0.22
C VAL A 70 3.26 -10.85 -1.15
N TYR A 71 2.66 -11.61 -2.07
CA TYR A 71 3.21 -11.82 -3.40
C TYR A 71 3.43 -10.51 -4.19
N PRO A 72 2.48 -9.54 -4.25
CA PRO A 72 2.69 -8.27 -4.95
C PRO A 72 3.91 -7.50 -4.45
N LEU A 73 4.28 -7.68 -3.19
CA LEU A 73 5.42 -6.99 -2.57
C LEU A 73 6.78 -7.44 -3.11
N ARG A 74 6.83 -8.52 -3.88
CA ARG A 74 8.04 -9.02 -4.55
C ARG A 74 8.31 -8.28 -5.86
N ALA A 75 7.33 -7.58 -6.42
CA ALA A 75 7.44 -6.92 -7.72
C ALA A 75 8.58 -5.89 -7.76
N PRO A 76 9.52 -5.99 -8.71
CA PRO A 76 10.63 -5.02 -8.82
C PRO A 76 10.14 -3.59 -9.04
N ARG A 77 8.99 -3.43 -9.72
CA ARG A 77 8.33 -2.13 -9.96
C ARG A 77 7.64 -1.54 -8.74
N ILE A 78 7.56 -2.27 -7.64
CA ILE A 78 7.18 -1.78 -6.31
C ILE A 78 8.42 -1.47 -5.47
N ARG A 79 9.39 -2.38 -5.42
CA ARG A 79 10.56 -2.29 -4.55
C ARG A 79 11.43 -1.07 -4.82
N ALA A 80 11.73 -0.80 -6.08
CA ALA A 80 12.60 0.31 -6.46
C ALA A 80 11.99 1.69 -6.15
N PRO A 81 10.70 1.98 -6.49
CA PRO A 81 10.05 3.23 -6.08
C PRO A 81 9.96 3.41 -4.56
N LEU A 82 9.62 2.36 -3.80
CA LEU A 82 9.58 2.43 -2.34
C LEU A 82 10.92 2.81 -1.74
N SER A 83 11.99 2.13 -2.18
CA SER A 83 13.35 2.45 -1.74
C SER A 83 13.71 3.88 -2.07
N GLY A 84 13.42 4.36 -3.27
CA GLY A 84 13.71 5.73 -3.70
C GLY A 84 12.87 6.80 -3.00
N ALA A 85 11.64 6.47 -2.56
CA ALA A 85 10.77 7.38 -1.83
C ALA A 85 11.17 7.50 -0.36
N LEU A 86 11.44 6.38 0.30
CA LEU A 86 11.73 6.31 1.74
C LEU A 86 13.22 6.50 2.05
N SER A 87 14.09 6.47 1.03
CA SER A 87 15.54 6.66 1.16
C SER A 87 16.10 7.67 0.19
N PRO A 88 16.28 8.85 0.63
CA PRO A 88 16.92 9.86 -0.19
C PRO A 88 18.46 9.83 -0.15
N SER A 89 19.03 9.16 0.82
CA SER A 89 20.49 9.02 0.92
C SER A 89 20.92 7.63 0.46
N GLN A 90 22.10 7.54 -0.15
CA GLN A 90 22.72 6.28 -0.62
C GLN A 90 23.00 5.26 0.52
N MET A 91 22.79 5.63 1.76
CA MET A 91 22.72 4.69 2.89
C MET A 91 21.38 3.99 2.80
N ALA A 92 21.35 2.84 2.14
CA ALA A 92 20.14 2.04 1.91
C ALA A 92 19.25 2.00 3.16
N PRO A 93 18.10 2.69 3.18
CA PRO A 93 17.19 2.57 4.31
C PRO A 93 16.62 1.19 4.22
N LYS A 94 16.52 0.62 5.36
CA LYS A 94 15.72 -0.57 5.51
C LYS A 94 14.27 -0.12 5.49
N VAL A 95 13.56 -0.52 4.44
CA VAL A 95 12.12 -0.31 4.29
C VAL A 95 11.45 -1.56 4.84
N SER A 96 10.42 -1.39 5.65
CA SER A 96 9.64 -2.51 6.15
C SER A 96 8.15 -2.27 5.98
N VAL A 97 7.44 -3.33 5.60
CA VAL A 97 5.98 -3.36 5.61
C VAL A 97 5.48 -3.41 7.05
N PHE A 98 4.45 -2.65 7.37
CA PHE A 98 3.82 -2.66 8.70
C PHE A 98 2.33 -2.91 8.65
N GLU A 99 1.69 -2.68 7.50
CA GLU A 99 0.27 -2.84 7.32
C GLU A 99 -0.02 -3.54 6.00
N THR A 100 -0.99 -4.45 6.04
CA THR A 100 -1.62 -5.03 4.86
C THR A 100 -3.10 -5.15 5.14
N ALA A 101 -3.94 -4.61 4.27
CA ALA A 101 -5.39 -4.72 4.42
C ALA A 101 -6.10 -4.73 3.07
N TRP A 102 -7.25 -5.40 3.01
CA TRP A 102 -8.23 -5.21 1.96
C TRP A 102 -9.33 -4.29 2.46
N LEU A 103 -9.60 -3.26 1.68
CA LEU A 103 -10.73 -2.37 1.89
C LEU A 103 -11.76 -2.71 0.81
N ILE A 104 -12.83 -3.38 1.23
CA ILE A 104 -13.84 -3.90 0.32
C ILE A 104 -15.15 -3.20 0.64
N SER A 105 -15.82 -2.67 -0.38
CA SER A 105 -17.15 -2.08 -0.26
C SER A 105 -18.02 -2.41 -1.47
N GLN A 106 -19.31 -2.50 -1.26
CA GLN A 106 -20.28 -2.63 -2.35
C GLN A 106 -20.56 -1.29 -3.02
N SER A 107 -21.16 -1.35 -4.20
CA SER A 107 -21.69 -0.18 -4.87
C SER A 107 -22.63 0.61 -3.95
N GLY A 108 -22.45 1.93 -3.90
CA GLY A 108 -23.23 2.84 -3.06
C GLY A 108 -22.79 2.92 -1.58
N GLU A 109 -21.97 2.02 -1.08
CA GLU A 109 -21.47 2.12 0.28
C GLU A 109 -20.43 3.22 0.43
N MET A 110 -20.51 3.98 1.52
CA MET A 110 -19.53 5.02 1.83
C MET A 110 -18.18 4.39 2.20
N ALA A 111 -17.15 4.74 1.44
CA ALA A 111 -15.85 4.12 1.59
C ALA A 111 -14.93 4.82 2.61
N GLY A 112 -15.20 6.05 3.01
CA GLY A 112 -14.42 6.77 4.04
C GLY A 112 -14.53 8.29 3.93
N GLY A 113 -14.05 8.99 4.95
CA GLY A 113 -13.97 10.45 4.99
C GLY A 113 -12.53 10.96 4.75
N TRP A 114 -12.40 12.28 4.59
CA TRP A 114 -11.10 12.92 4.47
C TRP A 114 -10.25 12.74 5.74
N HIS A 115 -9.03 12.25 5.56
CA HIS A 115 -8.05 12.08 6.65
C HIS A 115 -6.62 12.11 6.14
N LYS A 116 -5.70 12.13 7.06
CA LYS A 116 -4.28 11.83 6.88
C LYS A 116 -3.96 10.66 7.80
N ASP A 117 -3.27 9.65 7.30
CA ASP A 117 -2.87 8.50 8.12
C ASP A 117 -1.83 8.92 9.18
N ARG A 118 -1.03 9.91 8.83
CA ARG A 118 -0.15 10.60 9.78
C ARG A 118 -0.32 12.10 9.68
N GLN A 119 -0.59 12.69 10.81
CA GLN A 119 -0.45 14.13 10.97
C GLN A 119 1.02 14.46 11.25
N HIS A 120 1.46 15.65 10.87
CA HIS A 120 2.75 16.15 11.34
C HIS A 120 2.68 16.34 12.85
N GLU A 121 3.08 15.35 13.61
CA GLU A 121 3.24 15.51 15.03
C GLU A 121 4.38 16.50 15.29
N GLY A 122 4.00 17.72 15.63
CA GLY A 122 4.75 18.58 16.52
C GLY A 122 6.11 19.11 16.04
N MET A 123 6.35 19.28 14.74
CA MET A 123 7.54 20.03 14.30
C MET A 123 7.15 21.30 13.52
N PRO A 124 6.72 22.37 14.24
CA PRO A 124 6.51 23.67 13.60
C PRO A 124 7.83 24.17 13.01
N GLY A 125 7.79 24.58 11.74
CA GLY A 125 8.90 25.29 11.10
C GLY A 125 10.03 24.44 10.52
N ARG A 126 9.89 23.12 10.41
CA ARG A 126 10.80 22.30 9.59
C ARG A 126 10.16 22.04 8.23
N GLU A 127 10.80 22.59 7.22
CA GLU A 127 10.54 22.15 5.85
C GLU A 127 10.74 20.64 5.79
N TYR A 128 9.72 19.97 5.35
CA TYR A 128 9.76 18.53 5.23
C TYR A 128 10.57 18.12 4.00
N HIS A 129 11.39 17.12 4.16
CA HIS A 129 12.21 16.63 3.08
C HIS A 129 11.85 15.22 2.58
N TYR A 130 11.40 14.29 3.47
CA TYR A 130 11.14 12.89 3.07
C TYR A 130 10.00 12.24 3.83
N PRO A 131 9.23 11.30 3.20
CA PRO A 131 8.22 10.52 3.90
C PRO A 131 8.86 9.59 4.95
N LEU A 132 8.26 9.55 6.12
CA LEU A 132 8.56 8.52 7.10
C LEU A 132 7.80 7.25 6.80
N GLY A 133 6.63 7.38 6.16
CA GLY A 133 5.78 6.30 5.72
C GLY A 133 5.12 6.58 4.37
N VAL A 134 4.92 5.51 3.62
CA VAL A 134 4.31 5.48 2.30
C VAL A 134 3.27 4.38 2.27
N HIS A 135 2.16 4.63 1.62
CA HIS A 135 1.20 3.59 1.27
C HIS A 135 1.28 3.22 -0.20
N LEU A 136 0.96 1.96 -0.49
CA LEU A 136 0.65 1.46 -1.83
C LEU A 136 -0.79 0.99 -1.86
N GLY A 137 -1.45 1.21 -2.99
CA GLY A 137 -2.81 0.76 -3.22
C GLY A 137 -2.98 0.06 -4.56
N ILE A 138 -3.75 -1.02 -4.58
CA ILE A 138 -4.06 -1.80 -5.78
C ILE A 138 -5.57 -1.96 -5.87
N TYR A 139 -6.17 -1.56 -7.01
CA TYR A 139 -7.63 -1.62 -7.21
C TYR A 139 -8.10 -2.90 -7.89
N TYR A 140 -7.28 -3.57 -8.66
CA TYR A 140 -7.62 -4.72 -9.50
C TYR A 140 -8.72 -4.46 -10.54
N ARG A 141 -9.08 -3.19 -10.75
CA ARG A 141 -9.99 -2.68 -11.79
C ARG A 141 -9.45 -1.38 -12.34
N ASP A 142 -9.83 -1.07 -13.56
CA ASP A 142 -9.57 0.27 -14.11
C ASP A 142 -10.38 1.30 -13.30
N MET A 143 -9.72 2.38 -12.89
CA MET A 143 -10.28 3.56 -12.23
C MET A 143 -10.24 4.69 -13.24
N GLU A 144 -11.31 4.85 -14.01
CA GLU A 144 -11.38 5.79 -15.13
C GLU A 144 -12.01 7.12 -14.73
N ASP A 145 -12.94 7.08 -13.79
CA ASP A 145 -13.70 8.24 -13.33
C ASP A 145 -14.12 8.11 -11.85
N ILE A 146 -14.85 9.13 -11.36
CA ILE A 146 -15.32 9.18 -9.97
C ILE A 146 -16.30 8.04 -9.63
N GLU A 147 -17.05 7.54 -10.61
CA GLU A 147 -18.06 6.49 -10.41
C GLU A 147 -17.42 5.12 -10.13
N ASP A 148 -16.16 4.94 -10.51
CA ASP A 148 -15.38 3.75 -10.16
C ASP A 148 -15.01 3.68 -8.68
N GLY A 149 -15.12 4.79 -7.95
CA GLY A 149 -14.80 4.90 -6.54
C GLY A 149 -13.30 5.03 -6.26
N PRO A 150 -12.50 5.75 -7.08
CA PRO A 150 -11.09 5.96 -6.79
C PRO A 150 -10.90 6.79 -5.52
N THR A 151 -9.74 6.69 -4.90
CA THR A 151 -9.36 7.58 -3.81
C THR A 151 -9.14 8.99 -4.34
N ALA A 152 -9.73 9.99 -3.67
CA ALA A 152 -9.47 11.39 -3.90
C ALA A 152 -8.35 11.88 -2.98
N VAL A 153 -7.55 12.82 -3.46
CA VAL A 153 -6.43 13.40 -2.72
C VAL A 153 -6.38 14.91 -2.88
N VAL A 154 -5.78 15.60 -1.91
CA VAL A 154 -5.39 17.01 -2.05
C VAL A 154 -3.88 17.05 -2.36
N PRO A 155 -3.46 17.23 -3.61
CA PRO A 155 -2.06 17.24 -3.99
C PRO A 155 -1.26 18.27 -3.19
N ARG A 156 -0.01 17.95 -2.86
CA ARG A 156 0.92 18.79 -2.08
C ARG A 156 0.58 18.99 -0.60
N SER A 157 -0.57 18.51 -0.12
CA SER A 157 -0.95 18.67 1.28
C SER A 157 -0.04 17.92 2.27
N HIS A 158 0.87 17.07 1.78
CA HIS A 158 1.94 16.45 2.56
C HIS A 158 3.07 17.43 2.91
N GLN A 159 3.22 18.52 2.15
CA GLN A 159 4.23 19.57 2.35
C GLN A 159 3.62 20.88 2.82
N ASP A 160 2.44 21.22 2.33
CA ASP A 160 1.74 22.47 2.63
C ASP A 160 0.50 22.19 3.47
N GLN A 161 0.57 22.54 4.76
CA GLN A 161 -0.52 22.32 5.71
C GLN A 161 -1.71 23.26 5.50
N SER A 162 -1.55 24.33 4.73
CA SER A 162 -2.67 25.21 4.36
C SER A 162 -3.62 24.53 3.37
N LEU A 163 -3.13 23.54 2.62
CA LEU A 163 -3.94 22.76 1.68
C LEU A 163 -4.73 21.68 2.41
N ASN A 164 -6.04 21.78 2.36
CA ASN A 164 -6.94 20.80 2.95
C ASN A 164 -8.26 20.71 2.17
N PRO A 165 -9.02 19.62 2.30
CA PRO A 165 -10.26 19.42 1.52
C PRO A 165 -11.39 20.38 1.88
N TYR A 166 -11.34 21.03 3.03
CA TYR A 166 -12.42 21.86 3.56
C TYR A 166 -12.32 23.34 3.20
N ASN A 167 -11.19 23.78 2.63
CA ASN A 167 -10.95 25.18 2.25
C ASN A 167 -10.98 25.42 0.74
N GLY A 168 -11.52 24.48 -0.05
CA GLY A 168 -11.60 24.60 -1.50
C GLY A 168 -10.32 24.28 -2.25
N SER A 169 -9.33 23.64 -1.60
CA SER A 169 -8.13 23.16 -2.29
C SER A 169 -8.48 22.18 -3.41
N ALA A 170 -7.77 22.28 -4.53
CA ALA A 170 -7.95 21.38 -5.66
C ALA A 170 -7.75 19.92 -5.28
N GLN A 171 -8.60 19.05 -5.80
CA GLN A 171 -8.57 17.62 -5.57
C GLN A 171 -8.19 16.89 -6.86
N GLU A 172 -7.48 15.80 -6.75
CA GLU A 172 -7.21 14.86 -7.84
C GLU A 172 -7.68 13.46 -7.44
N LEU A 173 -7.97 12.61 -8.43
CA LEU A 173 -8.36 11.22 -8.22
C LEU A 173 -7.19 10.29 -8.54
N PHE A 174 -7.09 9.17 -7.83
CA PHE A 174 -6.16 8.09 -8.20
C PHE A 174 -6.73 7.31 -9.39
N LEU A 175 -6.69 7.94 -10.58
CA LEU A 175 -7.03 7.25 -11.82
C LEU A 175 -5.88 6.33 -12.21
N SER A 176 -6.21 5.06 -12.49
CA SER A 176 -5.20 4.03 -12.75
C SER A 176 -5.81 2.87 -13.53
N SER A 177 -4.99 2.20 -14.32
CA SER A 177 -5.37 0.90 -14.90
C SER A 177 -5.26 -0.20 -13.85
N LYS A 178 -5.93 -1.33 -14.08
CA LYS A 178 -6.00 -2.45 -13.13
C LYS A 178 -4.64 -3.09 -12.82
N GLU A 179 -3.67 -2.98 -13.74
CA GLU A 179 -2.29 -3.45 -13.60
C GLU A 179 -1.36 -2.47 -12.88
N ASP A 180 -1.84 -1.27 -12.56
CA ASP A 180 -1.06 -0.23 -11.92
C ASP A 180 -1.12 -0.32 -10.39
N VAL A 181 -0.18 0.35 -9.75
CA VAL A 181 -0.14 0.53 -8.29
C VAL A 181 -0.07 2.00 -7.97
N VAL A 182 -0.90 2.47 -7.07
CA VAL A 182 -0.84 3.85 -6.58
C VAL A 182 0.06 3.91 -5.35
N MET A 183 0.97 4.88 -5.31
CA MET A 183 1.86 5.13 -4.19
C MET A 183 1.62 6.54 -3.65
N TRP A 184 1.42 6.69 -2.32
CA TRP A 184 1.21 8.01 -1.72
C TRP A 184 1.87 8.15 -0.34
N ASP A 185 2.19 9.39 -0.01
CA ASP A 185 2.71 9.80 1.29
C ASP A 185 1.59 9.77 2.34
N GLN A 186 1.81 9.16 3.49
CA GLN A 186 0.82 9.02 4.57
C GLN A 186 0.32 10.36 5.14
N ARG A 187 1.00 11.46 4.85
CA ARG A 187 0.60 12.82 5.26
C ARG A 187 -0.26 13.54 4.25
N LEU A 188 -0.54 12.91 3.10
CA LEU A 188 -1.42 13.47 2.09
C LEU A 188 -2.87 13.38 2.56
N TRP A 189 -3.63 14.48 2.46
CA TRP A 189 -5.07 14.42 2.64
C TRP A 189 -5.68 13.53 1.57
N HIS A 190 -6.43 12.52 2.00
CA HIS A 190 -7.10 11.59 1.09
C HIS A 190 -8.41 11.07 1.66
N GLN A 191 -9.27 10.61 0.77
CA GLN A 191 -10.49 9.88 1.11
C GLN A 191 -10.79 8.82 0.06
N ALA A 192 -11.38 7.73 0.47
CA ALA A 192 -11.98 6.78 -0.46
C ALA A 192 -13.33 7.28 -0.93
N ASN A 193 -13.59 7.26 -2.25
CA ASN A 193 -14.92 7.51 -2.80
C ASN A 193 -15.72 6.22 -2.88
N SER A 194 -17.04 6.35 -2.78
CA SER A 194 -17.97 5.25 -3.02
C SER A 194 -17.99 4.88 -4.50
N ARG A 195 -17.96 3.58 -4.78
CA ARG A 195 -18.19 3.07 -6.12
C ARG A 195 -19.70 3.22 -6.44
N GLN A 196 -20.01 3.82 -7.60
CA GLN A 196 -21.38 3.94 -8.10
C GLN A 196 -21.71 2.88 -9.16
N LYS A 197 -20.70 2.44 -9.91
CA LYS A 197 -20.84 1.35 -10.89
C LYS A 197 -21.10 0.02 -10.17
N GLU A 198 -21.81 -0.90 -10.80
CA GLU A 198 -22.12 -2.21 -10.24
C GLU A 198 -20.88 -2.99 -9.79
N GLY A 199 -21.04 -3.77 -8.74
CA GLY A 199 -20.02 -4.70 -8.20
C GLY A 199 -19.23 -4.14 -7.02
N TRP A 200 -18.13 -4.80 -6.72
CA TRP A 200 -17.29 -4.50 -5.56
C TRP A 200 -16.21 -3.47 -5.89
N ARG A 201 -15.99 -2.56 -4.95
CA ARG A 201 -14.73 -1.81 -4.87
C ARG A 201 -13.78 -2.59 -3.98
N ILE A 202 -12.73 -3.10 -4.56
CA ILE A 202 -11.68 -3.82 -3.85
C ILE A 202 -10.42 -2.99 -3.92
N PHE A 203 -9.83 -2.73 -2.77
CA PHE A 203 -8.61 -1.95 -2.66
C PHE A 203 -7.68 -2.61 -1.64
N THR A 204 -6.57 -3.15 -2.12
CA THR A 204 -5.52 -3.64 -1.22
C THR A 204 -4.61 -2.48 -0.86
N ILE A 205 -4.39 -2.28 0.43
CA ILE A 205 -3.48 -1.28 0.96
C ILE A 205 -2.29 -1.95 1.64
N TYR A 206 -1.10 -1.42 1.38
CA TYR A 206 0.13 -1.78 2.08
C TYR A 206 0.76 -0.52 2.66
N GLY A 207 1.11 -0.57 3.95
CA GLY A 207 1.83 0.49 4.62
C GLY A 207 3.31 0.14 4.81
N PHE A 208 4.19 1.11 4.54
CA PHE A 208 5.64 0.97 4.65
C PHE A 208 6.25 2.10 5.45
N TYR A 209 7.27 1.74 6.24
CA TYR A 209 8.12 2.71 6.93
C TYR A 209 9.59 2.51 6.60
N ALA A 210 10.33 3.62 6.65
CA ALA A 210 11.76 3.57 6.87
C ALA A 210 11.99 3.07 8.32
N VAL A 211 12.69 1.95 8.50
CA VAL A 211 12.82 1.29 9.82
C VAL A 211 13.40 2.22 10.89
N GLN A 212 14.30 3.12 10.53
CA GLN A 212 14.87 4.11 11.44
C GLN A 212 13.88 5.19 11.89
N ALA A 213 12.77 5.35 11.19
CA ALA A 213 11.73 6.32 11.51
C ALA A 213 10.63 5.74 12.40
N PHE A 214 10.71 4.43 12.66
CA PHE A 214 9.70 3.72 13.41
C PHE A 214 9.93 3.87 14.91
N GLN A 215 9.15 4.73 15.55
CA GLN A 215 9.10 4.83 17.00
C GLN A 215 7.81 4.17 17.50
N GLY A 216 7.95 2.91 17.90
CA GLY A 216 7.17 2.30 18.99
C GLY A 216 5.65 2.31 18.93
N TYR A 217 5.00 2.22 17.75
CA TYR A 217 3.58 1.88 17.76
C TYR A 217 3.42 0.41 18.18
N PRO A 218 2.50 0.11 19.12
CA PRO A 218 2.10 -1.26 19.38
C PRO A 218 1.38 -1.77 18.13
N MET A 219 2.15 -2.41 17.27
CA MET A 219 1.69 -2.86 15.99
C MET A 219 0.67 -3.97 16.13
N HIS A 220 -0.28 -3.97 15.22
CA HIS A 220 -1.16 -5.07 14.92
C HIS A 220 -0.39 -6.40 14.91
N GLN A 221 -1.07 -7.48 15.15
CA GLN A 221 -0.48 -8.80 15.02
C GLN A 221 0.05 -8.96 13.59
N MET A 222 1.29 -9.45 13.47
CA MET A 222 1.88 -9.72 12.15
C MET A 222 1.03 -10.76 11.42
N PRO A 223 0.53 -10.49 10.20
CA PRO A 223 -0.20 -11.48 9.42
C PRO A 223 0.63 -12.74 9.18
N ARG A 224 0.01 -13.91 9.17
CA ARG A 224 0.71 -15.19 8.98
C ARG A 224 1.49 -15.24 7.67
N ALA A 225 0.89 -14.80 6.55
CA ALA A 225 1.56 -14.76 5.26
C ALA A 225 2.83 -13.89 5.31
N LEU A 226 2.79 -12.78 6.05
CA LEU A 226 3.95 -11.90 6.24
C LEU A 226 5.00 -12.57 7.14
N ALA A 227 4.57 -13.27 8.20
CA ALA A 227 5.46 -14.05 9.06
C ALA A 227 6.14 -15.18 8.29
N GLN A 228 5.44 -15.85 7.41
CA GLN A 228 6.00 -16.88 6.54
C GLN A 228 7.04 -16.30 5.57
N ALA A 229 6.73 -15.20 4.90
CA ALA A 229 7.67 -14.50 4.02
C ALA A 229 8.93 -14.02 4.79
N TRP A 230 8.77 -13.58 6.03
CA TRP A 230 9.89 -13.22 6.89
C TRP A 230 10.78 -14.44 7.24
N ILE A 231 10.17 -15.60 7.53
CA ILE A 231 10.93 -16.84 7.79
C ILE A 231 11.75 -17.23 6.55
N GLU A 232 11.13 -17.22 5.38
CA GLU A 232 11.75 -17.58 4.11
C GLU A 232 12.87 -16.63 3.71
N SER A 233 12.77 -15.36 4.12
CA SER A 233 13.74 -14.31 3.81
C SER A 233 14.91 -14.22 4.79
N LYS A 234 14.96 -15.05 5.83
CA LYS A 234 16.03 -15.01 6.84
C LYS A 234 17.42 -15.11 6.24
N GLY A 235 18.29 -14.20 6.67
CA GLY A 235 19.65 -14.09 6.15
C GLY A 235 19.77 -13.39 4.79
N THR A 236 18.67 -12.92 4.22
CA THR A 236 18.63 -12.13 2.98
C THR A 236 18.38 -10.65 3.27
N ALA A 237 18.53 -9.79 2.25
CA ALA A 237 18.18 -8.38 2.36
C ALA A 237 16.68 -8.14 2.65
N ASP A 238 15.84 -9.13 2.35
CA ASP A 238 14.38 -9.05 2.50
C ASP A 238 13.90 -9.33 3.93
N GLU A 239 14.72 -9.86 4.81
CA GLU A 239 14.35 -10.14 6.20
C GLU A 239 13.83 -8.89 6.91
N VAL A 240 14.49 -7.77 6.73
CA VAL A 240 14.06 -6.49 7.31
C VAL A 240 12.80 -5.96 6.64
N PHE A 241 12.66 -6.18 5.34
CA PHE A 241 11.50 -5.74 4.58
C PHE A 241 10.19 -6.35 5.11
N TYR A 242 10.18 -7.63 5.42
CA TYR A 242 8.99 -8.31 5.91
C TYR A 242 8.79 -8.22 7.42
N GLY A 243 9.81 -8.02 8.20
CA GLY A 243 9.72 -8.13 9.67
C GLY A 243 10.25 -6.97 10.50
N GLY A 244 10.90 -5.99 9.88
CA GLY A 244 11.68 -4.97 10.59
C GLY A 244 10.89 -4.01 11.50
N THR A 245 9.57 -3.95 11.35
CA THR A 245 8.68 -3.05 12.13
C THR A 245 7.85 -3.78 13.18
N PHE A 246 7.77 -5.10 13.14
CA PHE A 246 6.97 -5.86 14.09
C PHE A 246 7.71 -6.11 15.41
N SER A 247 6.99 -6.07 16.52
CA SER A 247 7.54 -6.43 17.82
C SER A 247 7.89 -7.91 17.87
N LEU A 248 8.92 -8.27 18.65
CA LEU A 248 9.30 -9.68 18.85
C LEU A 248 8.15 -10.54 19.38
N ASP A 249 7.26 -9.96 20.19
CA ASP A 249 6.11 -10.68 20.72
C ASP A 249 5.02 -10.91 19.67
N SER A 250 4.82 -9.96 18.74
CA SER A 250 3.93 -10.13 17.60
C SER A 250 4.45 -11.25 16.68
N VAL A 251 5.73 -11.20 16.36
CA VAL A 251 6.40 -12.24 15.55
C VAL A 251 6.28 -13.61 16.20
N ARG A 252 6.60 -13.74 17.50
CA ARG A 252 6.51 -15.01 18.25
C ARG A 252 5.10 -15.59 18.26
N ARG A 253 4.07 -14.74 18.40
CA ARG A 253 2.67 -15.18 18.34
C ARG A 253 2.33 -15.79 16.99
N SER A 254 2.62 -15.07 15.90
CA SER A 254 2.38 -15.56 14.54
C SER A 254 3.15 -16.87 14.25
N LEU A 255 4.41 -16.97 14.66
CA LEU A 255 5.21 -18.20 14.52
C LEU A 255 4.63 -19.37 15.32
N LYS A 256 4.04 -19.11 16.48
CA LYS A 256 3.40 -20.16 17.29
C LYS A 256 2.14 -20.70 16.60
N GLU A 257 1.37 -19.83 15.96
CA GLU A 257 0.19 -20.25 15.19
C GLU A 257 0.58 -21.05 13.93
N ILE A 258 1.58 -20.62 13.18
CA ILE A 258 2.09 -21.37 12.02
C ILE A 258 2.50 -22.79 12.43
N ARG A 259 3.23 -22.94 13.54
CA ARG A 259 3.66 -24.26 14.03
C ARG A 259 2.50 -25.18 14.45
N LYS A 260 1.38 -24.63 14.93
CA LYS A 260 0.20 -25.43 15.31
C LYS A 260 -0.55 -25.97 14.11
N THR A 261 -0.51 -25.27 12.97
CA THR A 261 -1.24 -25.64 11.74
C THR A 261 -0.43 -26.57 10.83
N GLY A 262 0.82 -26.88 11.16
CA GLY A 262 1.65 -27.81 10.40
C GLY A 262 2.07 -27.30 9.03
N ALA A 263 1.99 -25.99 8.79
CA ALA A 263 2.44 -25.34 7.56
C ALA A 263 3.96 -24.99 7.67
#